data_1ce0721e6c66e58872406d03f38a0b75
#
_entry.id   1ce0721e6c66e58872406d03f38a0b75
#
_cell.length_a   1.000
_cell.length_b   1.000
_cell.length_c   1.000
_cell.angle_alpha   90.00
_cell.angle_beta   90.00
_cell.angle_gamma   90.00
#
_symmetry.space_group_name_H-M   'P 1'
#
loop_
_entity.id
_entity.type
_entity.pdbx_description
1 polymer ?
#
loop_
_entity_poly.entity_id
_entity_poly.type
_entity_poly.pdbx_seq_one_letter_code
_entity_poly.pdbx_strand_id
1 'polypeptide(L)'
;FPGTDQFERFQYPSALPRREQEGAEDIARRALAAVGFTHGMFNVELRLCAATGHAKVIEINPRAAGQFYDLFERVDGYNLFDALIALEAGEAPLVRHREGRDAVAASFVLRDLAGGGLGRWPSPGEVAELRARHPESRIMIYPKRGSDLRREMKWLGSYRYGVVNLGARTQAELFARFVRIHRDIGFHPSARPSRQCEELLGGSAAD
;
A
#
# COMPACT_ATOMS: atom_id res chain seq x y z
N PHE A 1 -4.37 -5.41 -9.77
CA PHE A 1 -4.01 -5.73 -11.16
C PHE A 1 -5.21 -6.37 -11.84
N PRO A 2 -5.69 -5.84 -12.97
CA PRO A 2 -6.88 -6.35 -13.67
C PRO A 2 -6.80 -7.85 -13.96
N GLY A 3 -7.88 -8.58 -13.66
CA GLY A 3 -7.94 -10.04 -13.85
C GLY A 3 -7.18 -10.88 -12.83
N THR A 4 -6.70 -10.27 -11.76
CA THR A 4 -6.05 -10.96 -10.64
C THR A 4 -6.65 -10.50 -9.31
N ASP A 5 -6.43 -11.28 -8.24
CA ASP A 5 -6.76 -10.88 -6.86
C ASP A 5 -5.62 -10.07 -6.19
N GLN A 6 -4.66 -9.58 -6.97
CA GLN A 6 -3.50 -8.88 -6.44
C GLN A 6 -3.76 -7.39 -6.31
N PHE A 7 -3.42 -6.83 -5.15
CA PHE A 7 -3.49 -5.41 -4.91
C PHE A 7 -2.41 -4.67 -5.70
N GLU A 8 -2.81 -3.58 -6.32
CA GLU A 8 -1.95 -2.66 -7.06
C GLU A 8 -1.42 -1.58 -6.13
N ARG A 9 -2.30 -1.02 -5.33
CA ARG A 9 -1.97 0.01 -4.34
C ARG A 9 -2.92 -0.03 -3.16
N PHE A 10 -2.45 0.53 -2.07
CA PHE A 10 -3.26 0.89 -0.90
C PHE A 10 -3.22 2.40 -0.77
N GLN A 11 -4.35 3.05 -0.82
CA GLN A 11 -4.45 4.52 -0.77
C GLN A 11 -5.08 4.96 0.54
N TYR A 12 -4.54 6.00 1.13
CA TYR A 12 -5.08 6.68 2.29
C TYR A 12 -5.16 8.19 2.04
N PRO A 13 -6.29 8.83 2.37
CA PRO A 13 -7.54 8.23 2.77
C PRO A 13 -8.23 7.47 1.62
N SER A 14 -9.24 6.70 1.99
CA SER A 14 -10.06 6.00 1.02
C SER A 14 -10.75 6.99 0.07
N ALA A 15 -10.81 6.65 -1.23
CA ALA A 15 -11.59 7.36 -2.22
C ALA A 15 -13.03 6.84 -2.36
N LEU A 16 -13.41 5.82 -1.57
CA LEU A 16 -14.77 5.29 -1.58
C LEU A 16 -15.78 6.33 -1.09
N PRO A 17 -17.03 6.28 -1.55
CA PRO A 17 -18.11 7.09 -1.00
C PRO A 17 -18.23 6.92 0.53
N ARG A 18 -18.59 7.99 1.23
CA ARG A 18 -18.66 8.00 2.70
C ARG A 18 -19.52 6.88 3.27
N ARG A 19 -20.69 6.62 2.65
CA ARG A 19 -21.59 5.53 3.05
C ARG A 19 -20.90 4.16 3.03
N GLU A 20 -20.07 3.90 2.05
CA GLU A 20 -19.32 2.64 1.92
C GLU A 20 -18.22 2.53 2.98
N GLN A 21 -17.54 3.65 3.28
CA GLN A 21 -16.56 3.71 4.35
C GLN A 21 -17.21 3.43 5.71
N GLU A 22 -18.34 4.09 6.03
CA GLU A 22 -19.09 3.87 7.27
C GLU A 22 -19.60 2.43 7.40
N GLY A 23 -20.07 1.84 6.30
CA GLY A 23 -20.46 0.42 6.26
C GLY A 23 -19.30 -0.53 6.52
N ALA A 24 -18.13 -0.24 5.96
CA ALA A 24 -16.92 -1.02 6.20
C ALA A 24 -16.43 -0.89 7.66
N GLU A 25 -16.47 0.32 8.23
CA GLU A 25 -16.13 0.56 9.63
C GLU A 25 -17.07 -0.18 10.59
N ASP A 26 -18.40 -0.16 10.34
CA ASP A 26 -19.37 -0.88 11.17
C ASP A 26 -19.11 -2.39 11.16
N ILE A 27 -18.86 -2.97 9.99
CA ILE A 27 -18.55 -4.39 9.87
C ILE A 27 -17.24 -4.72 10.61
N ALA A 28 -16.20 -3.90 10.47
CA ALA A 28 -14.94 -4.11 11.17
C ALA A 28 -15.13 -4.06 12.70
N ARG A 29 -15.88 -3.08 13.22
CA ARG A 29 -16.19 -2.95 14.66
C ARG A 29 -16.93 -4.16 15.19
N ARG A 30 -17.96 -4.63 14.47
CA ARG A 30 -18.73 -5.82 14.86
C ARG A 30 -17.89 -7.09 14.84
N ALA A 31 -17.02 -7.24 13.83
CA ALA A 31 -16.11 -8.38 13.73
C ALA A 31 -15.12 -8.42 14.88
N LEU A 32 -14.51 -7.28 15.24
CA LEU A 32 -13.61 -7.16 16.38
C LEU A 32 -14.30 -7.46 17.70
N ALA A 33 -15.52 -6.93 17.90
CA ALA A 33 -16.32 -7.21 19.09
C ALA A 33 -16.67 -8.72 19.20
N ALA A 34 -17.02 -9.36 18.09
CA ALA A 34 -17.37 -10.78 18.06
C ALA A 34 -16.19 -11.71 18.44
N VAL A 35 -14.94 -11.28 18.15
CA VAL A 35 -13.75 -12.03 18.55
C VAL A 35 -13.17 -11.58 19.91
N GLY A 36 -13.83 -10.66 20.61
CA GLY A 36 -13.41 -10.17 21.92
C GLY A 36 -12.15 -9.30 21.90
N PHE A 37 -11.85 -8.64 20.77
CA PHE A 37 -10.70 -7.75 20.67
C PHE A 37 -11.01 -6.41 21.34
N THR A 38 -10.37 -6.14 22.47
CA THR A 38 -10.66 -4.97 23.32
C THR A 38 -9.54 -3.97 23.44
N HIS A 39 -8.30 -4.35 23.08
CA HIS A 39 -7.13 -3.50 23.23
C HIS A 39 -6.08 -3.80 22.17
N GLY A 40 -5.35 -2.78 21.73
CA GLY A 40 -4.26 -2.87 20.78
C GLY A 40 -4.59 -2.37 19.39
N MET A 41 -3.61 -2.48 18.49
CA MET A 41 -3.79 -2.13 17.07
C MET A 41 -4.24 -3.34 16.25
N PHE A 42 -5.01 -3.05 15.23
CA PHE A 42 -5.52 -4.06 14.30
C PHE A 42 -5.54 -3.55 12.88
N ASN A 43 -5.61 -4.49 11.95
CA ASN A 43 -5.90 -4.25 10.55
C ASN A 43 -6.96 -5.26 10.11
N VAL A 44 -8.06 -4.78 9.57
CA VAL A 44 -9.15 -5.62 9.03
C VAL A 44 -9.15 -5.49 7.51
N GLU A 45 -8.97 -6.60 6.83
CA GLU A 45 -9.11 -6.67 5.39
C GLU A 45 -10.54 -7.01 5.01
N LEU A 46 -11.11 -6.18 4.13
CA LEU A 46 -12.48 -6.28 3.68
C LEU A 46 -12.54 -6.33 2.15
N ARG A 47 -13.48 -7.08 1.62
CA ARG A 47 -13.84 -7.01 0.20
C ARG A 47 -15.21 -6.37 0.06
N LEU A 48 -15.26 -5.27 -0.66
CA LEU A 48 -16.50 -4.58 -0.99
C LEU A 48 -17.05 -5.14 -2.31
N CYS A 49 -18.33 -5.51 -2.31
CA CYS A 49 -19.05 -5.89 -3.52
C CYS A 49 -19.54 -4.62 -4.23
N ALA A 50 -18.97 -4.32 -5.41
CA ALA A 50 -19.33 -3.12 -6.17
C ALA A 50 -20.82 -3.05 -6.55
N ALA A 51 -21.47 -4.20 -6.78
CA ALA A 51 -22.88 -4.24 -7.17
C ALA A 51 -23.85 -3.94 -6.02
N THR A 52 -23.49 -4.27 -4.78
CA THR A 52 -24.40 -4.17 -3.62
C THR A 52 -23.93 -3.21 -2.54
N GLY A 53 -22.67 -2.77 -2.58
CA GLY A 53 -22.03 -2.00 -1.53
C GLY A 53 -21.75 -2.80 -0.23
N HIS A 54 -22.05 -4.11 -0.21
CA HIS A 54 -21.81 -4.93 0.97
C HIS A 54 -20.35 -5.29 1.10
N ALA A 55 -19.81 -5.09 2.30
CA ALA A 55 -18.45 -5.53 2.64
C ALA A 55 -18.49 -6.92 3.30
N LYS A 56 -17.42 -7.70 3.04
CA LYS A 56 -17.16 -8.98 3.71
C LYS A 56 -15.77 -8.95 4.31
N VAL A 57 -15.64 -9.44 5.54
CA VAL A 57 -14.34 -9.61 6.20
C VAL A 57 -13.57 -10.73 5.51
N ILE A 58 -12.33 -10.46 5.11
CA ILE A 58 -11.38 -11.46 4.61
C ILE A 58 -10.54 -11.95 5.77
N GLU A 59 -9.89 -11.02 6.49
CA GLU A 59 -9.07 -11.35 7.65
C GLU A 59 -9.00 -10.21 8.67
N ILE A 60 -8.69 -10.58 9.91
CA ILE A 60 -8.38 -9.66 11.00
C ILE A 60 -6.94 -9.92 11.42
N ASN A 61 -6.12 -8.90 11.31
CA ASN A 61 -4.72 -8.92 11.75
C ASN A 61 -4.58 -8.09 13.03
N PRO A 62 -4.41 -8.71 14.22
CA PRO A 62 -4.29 -8.00 15.49
C PRO A 62 -2.86 -7.43 15.67
N ARG A 63 -2.48 -6.53 14.79
CA ARG A 63 -1.17 -5.88 14.75
C ARG A 63 -1.21 -4.60 13.91
N ALA A 64 -0.22 -3.74 14.12
CA ALA A 64 0.02 -2.61 13.25
C ALA A 64 0.38 -3.06 11.82
N ALA A 65 -0.13 -2.35 10.81
CA ALA A 65 0.18 -2.57 9.41
C ALA A 65 1.46 -1.82 9.01
N GLY A 66 2.62 -2.44 9.26
CA GLY A 66 3.93 -1.81 9.08
C GLY A 66 4.24 -1.31 7.66
N GLN A 67 3.52 -1.79 6.62
CA GLN A 67 3.64 -1.29 5.26
C GLN A 67 3.08 0.13 5.12
N PHE A 68 2.11 0.51 5.97
CA PHE A 68 1.32 1.74 5.80
C PHE A 68 1.63 2.83 6.82
N TYR A 69 2.57 2.62 7.73
CA TYR A 69 2.78 3.51 8.87
C TYR A 69 3.07 4.97 8.44
N ASP A 70 3.86 5.17 7.39
CA ASP A 70 4.21 6.49 6.89
C ASP A 70 3.09 7.17 6.08
N LEU A 71 2.05 6.43 5.68
CA LEU A 71 0.87 7.02 5.06
C LEU A 71 0.07 7.87 6.08
N PHE A 72 -0.04 7.39 7.32
CA PHE A 72 -0.69 8.13 8.41
C PHE A 72 0.12 9.37 8.79
N GLU A 73 1.44 9.25 8.91
CA GLU A 73 2.31 10.38 9.17
C GLU A 73 2.20 11.46 8.08
N ARG A 74 2.16 11.05 6.81
CA ARG A 74 2.03 11.95 5.67
C ARG A 74 0.72 12.72 5.64
N VAL A 75 -0.40 12.05 5.93
CA VAL A 75 -1.74 12.61 5.79
C VAL A 75 -2.26 13.18 7.11
N ASP A 76 -2.07 12.48 8.20
CA ASP A 76 -2.62 12.85 9.50
C ASP A 76 -1.61 13.50 10.43
N GLY A 77 -0.30 13.36 10.17
CA GLY A 77 0.75 14.03 10.93
C GLY A 77 1.08 13.33 12.25
N TYR A 78 0.76 12.04 12.43
CA TYR A 78 1.18 11.28 13.60
C TYR A 78 1.91 9.99 13.21
N ASN A 79 2.83 9.56 14.06
CA ASN A 79 3.57 8.32 13.87
C ASN A 79 2.78 7.14 14.44
N LEU A 80 2.49 6.13 13.61
CA LEU A 80 1.74 4.95 14.00
C LEU A 80 2.45 4.13 15.10
N PHE A 81 3.78 4.10 15.10
CA PHE A 81 4.55 3.36 16.11
C PHE A 81 4.54 4.06 17.46
N ASP A 82 4.57 5.40 17.49
CA ASP A 82 4.42 6.16 18.74
C ASP A 82 3.05 5.91 19.36
N ALA A 83 2.00 5.87 18.52
CA ALA A 83 0.65 5.52 18.97
C ALA A 83 0.57 4.07 19.48
N LEU A 84 1.26 3.12 18.86
CA LEU A 84 1.34 1.74 19.35
C LEU A 84 2.05 1.67 20.70
N ILE A 85 3.19 2.34 20.85
CA ILE A 85 3.94 2.36 22.12
C ILE A 85 3.10 2.96 23.26
N ALA A 86 2.40 4.07 22.99
CA ALA A 86 1.50 4.66 23.98
C ALA A 86 0.39 3.70 24.42
N LEU A 87 -0.25 2.99 23.46
CA LEU A 87 -1.26 1.97 23.77
C LEU A 87 -0.70 0.86 24.66
N GLU A 88 0.48 0.32 24.32
CA GLU A 88 1.11 -0.75 25.10
C GLU A 88 1.58 -0.28 26.49
N ALA A 89 1.87 1.02 26.64
CA ALA A 89 2.16 1.65 27.92
C ALA A 89 0.90 1.94 28.77
N GLY A 90 -0.29 1.68 28.24
CA GLY A 90 -1.57 2.02 28.89
C GLY A 90 -1.93 3.50 28.81
N GLU A 91 -1.29 4.22 27.91
CA GLU A 91 -1.50 5.66 27.67
C GLU A 91 -2.45 5.89 26.49
N ALA A 92 -3.16 7.02 26.48
CA ALA A 92 -3.97 7.41 25.33
C ALA A 92 -3.04 7.86 24.19
N PRO A 93 -3.12 7.22 23.00
CA PRO A 93 -2.27 7.62 21.88
C PRO A 93 -2.65 9.00 21.35
N LEU A 94 -1.64 9.80 20.99
CA LEU A 94 -1.87 11.06 20.28
C LEU A 94 -2.20 10.73 18.81
N VAL A 95 -3.47 10.81 18.47
CA VAL A 95 -3.95 10.65 17.10
C VAL A 95 -4.35 12.02 16.56
N ARG A 96 -3.79 12.39 15.42
CA ARG A 96 -4.13 13.60 14.66
C ARG A 96 -4.93 13.22 13.44
N HIS A 97 -5.61 14.19 12.84
CA HIS A 97 -6.39 13.95 11.64
C HIS A 97 -6.24 15.10 10.65
N ARG A 98 -5.72 14.78 9.44
CA ARG A 98 -5.50 15.75 8.36
C ARG A 98 -4.52 16.89 8.68
N GLU A 99 -3.58 16.66 9.57
CA GLU A 99 -2.54 17.61 9.96
C GLU A 99 -1.17 17.32 9.30
N GLY A 100 -1.11 16.30 8.43
CA GLY A 100 0.09 15.96 7.69
C GLY A 100 0.37 16.89 6.52
N ARG A 101 1.51 16.68 5.89
CA ARG A 101 1.97 17.50 4.75
C ARG A 101 1.28 17.18 3.42
N ASP A 102 0.72 15.98 3.29
CA ASP A 102 0.09 15.47 2.08
C ASP A 102 -1.43 15.32 2.29
N ALA A 103 -2.22 15.55 1.25
CA ALA A 103 -3.67 15.34 1.32
C ALA A 103 -4.06 13.88 1.02
N VAL A 104 -3.22 13.18 0.29
CA VAL A 104 -3.36 11.77 -0.09
C VAL A 104 -2.00 11.10 -0.09
N ALA A 105 -1.96 9.84 0.34
CA ALA A 105 -0.77 9.01 0.28
C ALA A 105 -1.13 7.60 -0.20
N ALA A 106 -0.18 6.89 -0.80
CA ALA A 106 -0.39 5.51 -1.21
C ALA A 106 0.89 4.67 -1.09
N SER A 107 0.66 3.38 -0.89
CA SER A 107 1.64 2.32 -0.95
C SER A 107 1.44 1.55 -2.25
N PHE A 108 2.30 1.75 -3.22
CA PHE A 108 2.28 1.06 -4.52
C PHE A 108 3.10 -0.22 -4.43
N VAL A 109 2.52 -1.32 -4.83
CA VAL A 109 3.16 -2.64 -4.79
C VAL A 109 3.80 -2.94 -6.13
N LEU A 110 5.10 -3.18 -6.12
CA LEU A 110 5.86 -3.60 -7.30
C LEU A 110 5.82 -5.13 -7.40
N ARG A 111 5.19 -5.67 -8.47
CA ARG A 111 5.00 -7.11 -8.65
C ARG A 111 5.47 -7.61 -10.01
N ASP A 112 6.00 -8.82 -10.01
CA ASP A 112 6.17 -9.65 -11.20
C ASP A 112 5.01 -10.65 -11.28
N LEU A 113 4.22 -10.55 -12.34
CA LEU A 113 3.09 -11.45 -12.64
C LEU A 113 3.47 -12.50 -13.67
N ALA A 114 4.56 -12.32 -14.39
CA ALA A 114 5.01 -13.22 -15.43
C ALA A 114 5.82 -14.43 -14.93
N GLY A 115 6.29 -14.37 -13.68
CA GLY A 115 7.06 -15.44 -13.04
C GLY A 115 8.51 -15.57 -13.50
N GLY A 116 8.99 -14.64 -14.32
CA GLY A 116 10.37 -14.62 -14.79
C GLY A 116 11.38 -14.19 -13.73
N GLY A 117 10.90 -13.58 -12.66
CA GLY A 117 11.74 -12.94 -11.66
C GLY A 117 12.49 -11.72 -12.18
N LEU A 118 13.24 -11.06 -11.33
CA LEU A 118 14.16 -10.02 -11.76
C LEU A 118 15.37 -10.68 -12.44
N GLY A 119 15.65 -10.30 -13.68
CA GLY A 119 16.84 -10.81 -14.40
C GLY A 119 18.15 -10.46 -13.65
N ARG A 120 18.16 -9.31 -12.98
CA ARG A 120 19.23 -8.84 -12.11
C ARG A 120 18.65 -8.10 -10.90
N TRP A 121 19.18 -8.38 -9.72
CA TRP A 121 18.87 -7.60 -8.53
C TRP A 121 19.69 -6.31 -8.52
N PRO A 122 19.10 -5.18 -8.11
CA PRO A 122 19.86 -3.95 -7.94
C PRO A 122 20.90 -4.11 -6.83
N SER A 123 22.04 -3.48 -7.01
CA SER A 123 23.03 -3.32 -5.96
C SER A 123 22.51 -2.36 -4.88
N PRO A 124 23.04 -2.40 -3.66
CA PRO A 124 22.73 -1.42 -2.62
C PRO A 124 22.96 0.04 -3.08
N GLY A 125 24.00 0.29 -3.90
CA GLY A 125 24.29 1.59 -4.47
C GLY A 125 23.18 2.10 -5.41
N GLU A 126 22.72 1.26 -6.34
CA GLU A 126 21.62 1.62 -7.25
C GLU A 126 20.32 1.93 -6.50
N VAL A 127 20.03 1.18 -5.44
CA VAL A 127 18.86 1.47 -4.58
C VAL A 127 19.05 2.80 -3.83
N ALA A 128 20.26 3.08 -3.34
CA ALA A 128 20.57 4.34 -2.67
C ALA A 128 20.44 5.54 -3.63
N GLU A 129 20.96 5.42 -4.84
CA GLU A 129 20.82 6.45 -5.88
C GLU A 129 19.37 6.70 -6.27
N LEU A 130 18.55 5.64 -6.43
CA LEU A 130 17.13 5.76 -6.68
C LEU A 130 16.42 6.51 -5.55
N ARG A 131 16.72 6.18 -4.30
CA ARG A 131 16.18 6.88 -3.13
C ARG A 131 16.61 8.34 -3.07
N ALA A 132 17.86 8.64 -3.41
CA ALA A 132 18.38 10.00 -3.44
C ALA A 132 17.71 10.87 -4.53
N ARG A 133 17.33 10.27 -5.66
CA ARG A 133 16.57 10.97 -6.72
C ARG A 133 15.11 11.23 -6.35
N HIS A 134 14.55 10.45 -5.42
CA HIS A 134 13.16 10.52 -4.98
C HIS A 134 13.03 10.63 -3.45
N PRO A 135 13.59 11.68 -2.82
CA PRO A 135 13.63 11.82 -1.36
C PRO A 135 12.25 11.97 -0.72
N GLU A 136 11.23 12.36 -1.50
CA GLU A 136 9.85 12.47 -1.08
C GLU A 136 9.14 11.11 -0.93
N SER A 137 9.75 10.04 -1.42
CA SER A 137 9.19 8.68 -1.39
C SER A 137 9.96 7.76 -0.45
N ARG A 138 9.30 6.69 -0.01
CA ARG A 138 9.93 5.57 0.66
C ARG A 138 9.95 4.36 -0.26
N ILE A 139 11.11 4.02 -0.77
CA ILE A 139 11.31 2.89 -1.69
C ILE A 139 11.91 1.73 -0.91
N MET A 140 11.19 0.61 -0.87
CA MET A 140 11.60 -0.62 -0.22
C MET A 140 11.70 -1.73 -1.27
N ILE A 141 12.85 -2.38 -1.35
CA ILE A 141 13.10 -3.49 -2.27
C ILE A 141 13.31 -4.76 -1.45
N TYR A 142 12.60 -5.82 -1.82
CA TYR A 142 12.55 -7.10 -1.12
C TYR A 142 13.18 -8.19 -1.99
N PRO A 143 14.51 -8.38 -1.93
CA PRO A 143 15.17 -9.43 -2.70
C PRO A 143 14.75 -10.80 -2.17
N LYS A 144 14.18 -11.63 -3.06
CA LYS A 144 13.90 -13.03 -2.81
C LYS A 144 14.53 -13.89 -3.92
N ARG A 145 14.99 -15.08 -3.57
CA ARG A 145 15.68 -15.98 -4.48
C ARG A 145 15.21 -17.43 -4.27
N GLY A 146 15.41 -18.24 -5.29
CA GLY A 146 15.28 -19.71 -5.20
C GLY A 146 13.90 -20.18 -4.73
N SER A 147 13.85 -20.88 -3.60
CA SER A 147 12.64 -21.51 -3.06
C SER A 147 11.56 -20.52 -2.68
N ASP A 148 11.93 -19.34 -2.16
CA ASP A 148 10.97 -18.32 -1.72
C ASP A 148 10.24 -17.70 -2.91
N LEU A 149 10.97 -17.42 -4.00
CA LEU A 149 10.36 -16.93 -5.23
C LEU A 149 9.38 -17.96 -5.79
N ARG A 150 9.79 -19.24 -5.89
CA ARG A 150 8.92 -20.33 -6.39
C ARG A 150 7.68 -20.51 -5.53
N ARG A 151 7.81 -20.40 -4.20
CA ARG A 151 6.69 -20.51 -3.26
C ARG A 151 5.68 -19.40 -3.47
N GLU A 152 6.11 -18.15 -3.57
CA GLU A 152 5.20 -17.01 -3.81
C GLU A 152 4.49 -17.15 -5.16
N MET A 153 5.21 -17.47 -6.23
CA MET A 153 4.61 -17.68 -7.54
C MET A 153 3.56 -18.79 -7.54
N LYS A 154 3.84 -19.90 -6.84
CA LYS A 154 2.91 -21.03 -6.74
C LYS A 154 1.62 -20.67 -6.01
N TRP A 155 1.73 -19.92 -4.91
CA TRP A 155 0.58 -19.64 -4.03
C TRP A 155 -0.16 -18.35 -4.36
N LEU A 156 0.57 -17.34 -4.83
CA LEU A 156 0.03 -15.99 -5.07
C LEU A 156 -0.09 -15.64 -6.55
N GLY A 157 0.43 -16.48 -7.45
CA GLY A 157 0.48 -16.19 -8.89
C GLY A 157 1.31 -14.94 -9.24
N SER A 158 2.06 -14.41 -8.27
CA SER A 158 2.87 -13.21 -8.45
C SER A 158 3.97 -13.12 -7.40
N TYR A 159 4.99 -12.34 -7.70
CA TYR A 159 6.09 -12.05 -6.79
C TYR A 159 6.17 -10.55 -6.49
N ARG A 160 6.07 -10.18 -5.21
CA ARG A 160 6.27 -8.81 -4.76
C ARG A 160 7.76 -8.55 -4.55
N TYR A 161 8.36 -7.70 -5.39
CA TYR A 161 9.78 -7.34 -5.30
C TYR A 161 10.04 -5.97 -4.66
N GLY A 162 9.02 -5.18 -4.43
CA GLY A 162 9.17 -3.90 -3.75
C GLY A 162 7.86 -3.22 -3.42
N VAL A 163 7.99 -2.11 -2.72
CA VAL A 163 6.90 -1.19 -2.39
C VAL A 163 7.42 0.23 -2.49
N VAL A 164 6.61 1.12 -3.04
CA VAL A 164 6.86 2.57 -3.07
C VAL A 164 5.75 3.26 -2.30
N ASN A 165 6.10 3.86 -1.14
CA ASN A 165 5.19 4.71 -0.39
C ASN A 165 5.49 6.17 -0.71
N LEU A 166 4.46 6.93 -1.06
CA LEU A 166 4.58 8.37 -1.34
C LEU A 166 3.28 9.10 -1.06
N GLY A 167 3.35 10.41 -0.94
CA GLY A 167 2.21 11.28 -0.75
C GLY A 167 2.22 12.45 -1.74
N ALA A 168 1.08 13.15 -1.81
CA ALA A 168 0.89 14.31 -2.67
C ALA A 168 -0.28 15.19 -2.19
N ARG A 169 -0.43 16.37 -2.80
CA ARG A 169 -1.57 17.26 -2.57
C ARG A 169 -2.82 16.82 -3.31
N THR A 170 -2.66 16.11 -4.43
CA THR A 170 -3.77 15.59 -5.25
C THR A 170 -3.50 14.18 -5.71
N GLN A 171 -4.55 13.45 -6.09
CA GLN A 171 -4.43 12.10 -6.64
C GLN A 171 -3.68 12.10 -7.99
N ALA A 172 -3.91 13.08 -8.83
CA ALA A 172 -3.19 13.20 -10.10
C ALA A 172 -1.68 13.40 -9.91
N GLU A 173 -1.30 14.25 -8.95
CA GLU A 173 0.11 14.42 -8.56
C GLU A 173 0.71 13.14 -7.99
N LEU A 174 -0.05 12.42 -7.14
CA LEU A 174 0.37 11.14 -6.57
C LEU A 174 0.73 10.14 -7.67
N PHE A 175 -0.11 10.00 -8.68
CA PHE A 175 0.12 9.09 -9.80
C PHE A 175 1.27 9.55 -10.68
N ALA A 176 1.36 10.83 -11.00
CA ALA A 176 2.48 11.37 -11.78
C ALA A 176 3.84 11.14 -11.08
N ARG A 177 3.90 11.29 -9.75
CA ARG A 177 5.10 10.98 -8.95
C ARG A 177 5.43 9.50 -9.01
N PHE A 178 4.44 8.61 -8.83
CA PHE A 178 4.67 7.17 -8.90
C PHE A 178 5.19 6.74 -10.28
N VAL A 179 4.58 7.21 -11.36
CA VAL A 179 5.01 6.89 -12.73
C VAL A 179 6.46 7.32 -12.98
N ARG A 180 6.87 8.50 -12.50
CA ARG A 180 8.26 8.96 -12.60
C ARG A 180 9.20 8.02 -11.85
N ILE A 181 8.89 7.67 -10.59
CA ILE A 181 9.69 6.73 -9.80
C ILE A 181 9.77 5.38 -10.51
N HIS A 182 8.63 4.88 -11.00
CA HIS A 182 8.56 3.59 -11.69
C HIS A 182 9.42 3.54 -12.95
N ARG A 183 9.48 4.62 -13.73
CA ARG A 183 10.37 4.76 -14.89
C ARG A 183 11.85 4.75 -14.50
N ASP A 184 12.17 5.34 -13.37
CA ASP A 184 13.55 5.42 -12.88
C ASP A 184 14.04 4.12 -12.21
N ILE A 185 13.13 3.17 -11.95
CA ILE A 185 13.49 1.81 -11.51
C ILE A 185 14.05 1.03 -12.70
N GLY A 186 15.37 0.86 -12.75
CA GLY A 186 16.06 0.19 -13.87
C GLY A 186 16.12 -1.34 -13.78
N PHE A 187 15.31 -1.98 -12.91
CA PHE A 187 15.38 -3.40 -12.62
C PHE A 187 14.00 -4.08 -12.58
N HIS A 188 13.14 -3.76 -13.55
CA HIS A 188 11.84 -4.45 -13.69
C HIS A 188 11.99 -5.87 -14.21
N PRO A 189 11.09 -6.81 -13.81
CA PRO A 189 11.08 -8.16 -14.29
C PRO A 189 10.80 -8.27 -15.80
N SER A 190 10.03 -7.35 -16.35
CA SER A 190 9.70 -7.25 -17.76
C SER A 190 10.09 -5.88 -18.29
N ALA A 191 10.60 -5.85 -19.53
CA ALA A 191 10.94 -4.61 -20.23
C ALA A 191 9.73 -3.73 -20.59
N ARG A 192 8.51 -4.16 -20.27
CA ARG A 192 7.29 -3.36 -20.49
C ARG A 192 6.96 -2.56 -19.25
N PRO A 193 6.60 -1.27 -19.41
CA PRO A 193 5.91 -0.53 -18.34
C PRO A 193 4.75 -1.40 -17.85
N SER A 194 4.56 -1.48 -16.54
CA SER A 194 3.40 -2.21 -16.06
C SER A 194 2.16 -1.58 -16.68
N ARG A 195 1.15 -2.39 -17.03
CA ARG A 195 -0.18 -1.92 -17.44
C ARG A 195 -0.71 -0.82 -16.52
N GLN A 196 -0.35 -0.89 -15.28
CA GLN A 196 -0.59 0.08 -14.22
C GLN A 196 -0.11 1.50 -14.57
N CYS A 197 1.08 1.63 -15.15
CA CYS A 197 1.58 2.94 -15.58
C CYS A 197 0.90 3.41 -16.87
N GLU A 198 0.54 2.51 -17.75
CA GLU A 198 -0.18 2.84 -18.97
C GLU A 198 -1.61 3.30 -18.71
N GLU A 199 -2.32 2.63 -17.78
CA GLU A 199 -3.68 3.01 -17.35
C GLU A 199 -3.70 4.34 -16.58
N LEU A 200 -2.71 4.56 -15.71
CA LEU A 200 -2.57 5.84 -14.98
C LEU A 200 -2.16 7.00 -15.87
N LEU A 201 -1.51 6.74 -17.01
CA LEU A 201 -1.15 7.76 -18.00
C LEU A 201 -2.24 7.95 -19.05
N GLY A 202 -2.98 6.88 -19.41
CA GLY A 202 -4.06 6.92 -20.41
C GLY A 202 -5.34 7.58 -19.90
N GLY A 203 -5.62 7.50 -18.61
CA GLY A 203 -6.77 8.18 -17.97
C GLY A 203 -6.65 9.69 -17.84
N SER A 204 -5.48 10.26 -18.14
CA SER A 204 -5.24 11.72 -18.16
C SER A 204 -5.42 12.38 -19.53
N ALA A 205 -5.78 11.60 -20.55
CA ALA A 205 -5.92 12.11 -21.93
C ALA A 205 -7.38 12.10 -22.43
N ALA A 206 -8.33 11.84 -21.54
CA ALA A 206 -9.77 11.79 -21.86
C ALA A 206 -10.61 12.58 -20.84
N ASP A 207 -10.27 13.88 -20.68
CA ASP A 207 -11.16 14.93 -20.13
C ASP A 207 -10.88 16.25 -20.85
#